data_25106cb02283fe4667eb0c77fa865813
#
_entry.id   25106cb02283fe4667eb0c77fa865813
#
_cell.length_a   1.000
_cell.length_b   1.000
_cell.length_c   1.000
_cell.angle_alpha   90.00
_cell.angle_beta   90.00
_cell.angle_gamma   90.00
#
_symmetry.space_group_name_H-M   'P 1'
#
loop_
_entity.id
_entity.type
_entity.pdbx_description
1 polymer ?
#
loop_
_entity_poly.entity_id
_entity_poly.type
_entity_poly.pdbx_seq_one_letter_code
_entity_poly.pdbx_strand_id
1 'polypeptide(L)'
;MKLLMIIVDSSCKEELEVLLTRNEVEGYTEIPNTHGVGTTGVRMGSGVFPKTSSIFFTVLSEEQIKNIRADIDAYCDACGKNMKMIVWGVEEIV
;
A
#
# COMPACT_ATOMS: atom_id res chain seq x y z
N MET A 1 4.39 -15.88 -8.85
CA MET A 1 4.42 -14.41 -8.99
C MET A 1 3.10 -13.83 -8.53
N LYS A 2 3.14 -12.78 -7.77
CA LYS A 2 1.95 -12.16 -7.17
C LYS A 2 1.89 -10.68 -7.49
N LEU A 3 0.70 -10.18 -7.75
CA LEU A 3 0.44 -8.74 -7.80
C LEU A 3 -0.04 -8.28 -6.42
N LEU A 4 0.67 -7.35 -5.85
CA LEU A 4 0.32 -6.72 -4.58
C LEU A 4 -0.25 -5.34 -4.84
N MET A 5 -1.45 -5.08 -4.34
CA MET A 5 -2.05 -3.75 -4.31
C MET A 5 -2.15 -3.30 -2.86
N ILE A 6 -1.61 -2.13 -2.58
CA ILE A 6 -1.68 -1.55 -1.24
C ILE A 6 -2.43 -0.23 -1.32
N ILE A 7 -3.50 -0.14 -0.56
CA ILE A 7 -4.24 1.11 -0.40
C ILE A 7 -3.85 1.67 0.96
N VAL A 8 -3.30 2.86 1.00
CA VAL A 8 -2.75 3.47 2.21
C VAL A 8 -3.21 4.92 2.31
N ASP A 9 -3.44 5.39 3.54
CA ASP A 9 -3.69 6.82 3.79
C ASP A 9 -2.48 7.62 3.28
N SER A 10 -2.73 8.73 2.61
CA SER A 10 -1.65 9.54 2.02
C SER A 10 -0.64 10.03 3.06
N SER A 11 -1.05 10.20 4.31
CA SER A 11 -0.13 10.58 5.39
C SER A 11 0.88 9.49 5.76
N CYS A 12 0.62 8.25 5.35
CA CYS A 12 1.44 7.08 5.68
C CYS A 12 2.25 6.55 4.49
N LYS A 13 2.15 7.18 3.32
CA LYS A 13 2.79 6.65 2.11
C LYS A 13 4.30 6.61 2.19
N GLU A 14 4.92 7.59 2.83
CA GLU A 14 6.39 7.64 2.94
C GLU A 14 6.93 6.49 3.78
N GLU A 15 6.24 6.11 4.85
CA GLU A 15 6.60 4.95 5.65
C GLU A 15 6.52 3.67 4.84
N LEU A 16 5.49 3.54 4.00
CA LEU A 16 5.35 2.41 3.11
C LEU A 16 6.48 2.36 2.08
N GLU A 17 6.85 3.49 1.50
CA GLU A 17 7.95 3.56 0.54
C GLU A 17 9.27 3.08 1.17
N VAL A 18 9.53 3.45 2.42
CA VAL A 18 10.70 2.96 3.18
C VAL A 18 10.64 1.45 3.34
N LEU A 19 9.49 0.91 3.71
CA LEU A 19 9.31 -0.53 3.87
C LEU A 19 9.52 -1.30 2.57
N LEU A 20 9.02 -0.77 1.46
CA LEU A 20 9.21 -1.40 0.15
C LEU A 20 10.70 -1.43 -0.21
N THR A 21 11.41 -0.34 0.02
CA THR A 21 12.86 -0.28 -0.22
C THR A 21 13.62 -1.28 0.64
N ARG A 22 13.27 -1.40 1.92
CA ARG A 22 13.91 -2.36 2.83
C ARG A 22 13.70 -3.81 2.40
N ASN A 23 12.59 -4.10 1.76
CA ASN A 23 12.26 -5.44 1.28
C ASN A 23 12.71 -5.70 -0.15
N GLU A 24 13.63 -4.89 -0.64
CA GLU A 24 14.25 -5.05 -1.96
C GLU A 24 13.25 -5.03 -3.12
N VAL A 25 12.18 -4.26 -2.98
CA VAL A 25 11.23 -4.03 -4.06
C VAL A 25 11.89 -3.12 -5.08
N GLU A 26 12.20 -3.66 -6.25
CA GLU A 26 12.92 -2.93 -7.30
C GLU A 26 12.07 -1.86 -7.98
N GLY A 27 10.77 -2.08 -8.04
CA GLY A 27 9.88 -1.11 -8.67
C GLY A 27 8.45 -1.26 -8.21
N TYR A 28 7.74 -0.15 -8.24
CA TYR A 28 6.31 -0.10 -7.96
C TYR A 28 5.70 1.09 -8.71
N THR A 29 4.38 1.03 -8.88
CA THR A 29 3.60 2.13 -9.45
C THR A 29 2.70 2.70 -8.37
N GLU A 30 2.70 4.01 -8.24
CA GLU A 30 1.83 4.71 -7.30
C GLU A 30 0.76 5.51 -8.05
N ILE A 31 -0.48 5.43 -7.56
CA ILE A 31 -1.57 6.32 -7.96
C ILE A 31 -1.87 7.19 -6.74
N PRO A 32 -1.41 8.45 -6.72
CA PRO A 32 -1.59 9.31 -5.55
C PRO A 32 -2.96 9.98 -5.54
N ASN A 33 -3.33 10.52 -4.38
CA ASN A 33 -4.52 11.36 -4.19
C ASN A 33 -5.82 10.70 -4.65
N THR A 34 -5.99 9.43 -4.36
CA THR A 34 -7.22 8.71 -4.68
C THR A 34 -8.31 9.00 -3.65
N HIS A 35 -9.55 8.93 -4.11
CA HIS A 35 -10.73 9.16 -3.28
C HIS A 35 -11.47 7.86 -3.04
N GLY A 36 -12.13 7.75 -1.91
CA GLY A 36 -12.90 6.56 -1.60
C GLY A 36 -13.62 6.65 -0.27
N VAL A 37 -14.45 5.66 -0.03
CA VAL A 37 -15.16 5.49 1.24
C VAL A 37 -14.86 4.08 1.73
N GLY A 38 -14.43 3.97 2.97
CA GLY A 38 -14.07 2.68 3.55
C GLY A 38 -14.28 2.64 5.05
N THR A 39 -13.82 1.54 5.66
CA THR A 39 -13.96 1.34 7.11
C THR A 39 -13.17 2.34 7.94
N THR A 40 -12.14 2.96 7.35
CA THR A 40 -11.31 3.98 8.02
C THR A 40 -11.76 5.41 7.74
N GLY A 41 -12.88 5.58 7.05
CA GLY A 41 -13.50 6.88 6.81
C GLY A 41 -13.65 7.26 5.35
N VAL A 42 -14.08 8.48 5.15
CA VAL A 42 -14.32 9.08 3.83
C VAL A 42 -13.10 9.90 3.42
N ARG A 43 -12.62 9.67 2.20
CA ARG A 43 -11.46 10.36 1.66
C ARG A 43 -11.80 10.96 0.30
N MET A 44 -12.04 12.25 0.26
CA MET A 44 -12.48 12.96 -0.94
C MET A 44 -11.55 14.11 -1.35
N GLY A 45 -10.53 14.41 -0.55
CA GLY A 45 -9.64 15.54 -0.83
C GLY A 45 -10.37 16.88 -0.84
N SER A 46 -11.50 16.99 -0.14
CA SER A 46 -12.33 18.19 -0.10
C SER A 46 -12.18 18.93 1.22
N GLY A 47 -12.80 20.11 1.34
CA GLY A 47 -12.78 20.86 2.59
C GLY A 47 -13.47 20.14 3.74
N VAL A 48 -14.48 19.31 3.47
CA VAL A 48 -15.22 18.54 4.49
C VAL A 48 -14.53 17.21 4.78
N PHE A 49 -14.00 16.54 3.73
CA PHE A 49 -13.28 15.27 3.85
C PHE A 49 -11.91 15.42 3.19
N PRO A 50 -10.93 16.03 3.89
CA PRO A 50 -9.65 16.41 3.27
C PRO A 50 -8.70 15.25 2.99
N LYS A 51 -8.86 14.12 3.64
CA LYS A 51 -7.96 12.98 3.46
C LYS A 51 -8.08 12.38 2.07
N THR A 52 -6.95 11.84 1.60
CA THR A 52 -6.86 11.06 0.37
C THR A 52 -6.10 9.77 0.66
N SER A 53 -6.10 8.86 -0.30
CA SER A 53 -5.31 7.63 -0.24
C SER A 53 -4.33 7.57 -1.40
N SER A 54 -3.30 6.77 -1.26
CA SER A 54 -2.43 6.35 -2.36
C SER A 54 -2.60 4.86 -2.61
N ILE A 55 -2.52 4.47 -3.86
CA ILE A 55 -2.58 3.06 -4.25
C ILE A 55 -1.23 2.69 -4.86
N PHE A 56 -0.63 1.62 -4.33
CA PHE A 56 0.63 1.08 -4.84
C PHE A 56 0.38 -0.26 -5.49
N PHE A 57 1.00 -0.47 -6.65
CA PHE A 57 1.00 -1.76 -7.33
C PHE A 57 2.44 -2.23 -7.53
N THR A 58 2.70 -3.49 -7.22
CA THR A 58 4.00 -4.10 -7.49
C THR A 58 3.84 -5.61 -7.66
N VAL A 59 4.72 -6.20 -8.45
CA VAL A 59 4.74 -7.64 -8.68
C VAL A 59 5.90 -8.24 -7.91
N LEU A 60 5.61 -9.20 -7.04
CA LEU A 60 6.56 -9.75 -6.07
C LEU A 60 6.42 -11.25 -5.95
N SER A 61 7.40 -11.88 -5.29
CA SER A 61 7.30 -13.26 -4.83
C SER A 61 6.44 -13.36 -3.57
N GLU A 62 5.95 -14.55 -3.26
CA GLU A 62 5.23 -14.79 -2.01
C GLU A 62 6.08 -14.48 -0.78
N GLU A 63 7.37 -14.79 -0.85
CA GLU A 63 8.29 -14.54 0.26
C GLU A 63 8.43 -13.05 0.55
N GLN A 64 8.59 -12.23 -0.48
CA GLN A 64 8.66 -10.78 -0.32
C GLN A 64 7.37 -10.22 0.29
N ILE A 65 6.22 -10.73 -0.11
CA ILE A 65 4.93 -10.31 0.44
C ILE A 65 4.83 -10.66 1.93
N LYS A 66 5.25 -11.85 2.33
CA LYS A 66 5.27 -12.25 3.74
C LYS A 66 6.18 -11.35 4.56
N ASN A 67 7.34 -11.00 4.03
CA ASN A 67 8.29 -10.13 4.71
C ASN A 67 7.74 -8.70 4.86
N ILE A 68 7.10 -8.17 3.82
CA ILE A 68 6.44 -6.86 3.87
C ILE A 68 5.33 -6.86 4.92
N ARG A 69 4.51 -7.91 4.96
CA ARG A 69 3.44 -8.04 5.95
C ARG A 69 4.00 -8.05 7.37
N ALA A 70 5.07 -8.80 7.60
CA ALA A 70 5.71 -8.86 8.91
C ALA A 70 6.28 -7.51 9.33
N ASP A 71 6.90 -6.78 8.40
CA ASP A 71 7.44 -5.44 8.68
C ASP A 71 6.34 -4.42 8.99
N ILE A 72 5.23 -4.47 8.29
CA ILE A 72 4.08 -3.60 8.57
C ILE A 72 3.56 -3.87 9.98
N ASP A 73 3.41 -5.12 10.36
CA ASP A 73 2.94 -5.50 11.69
C ASP A 73 3.93 -5.08 12.78
N ALA A 74 5.23 -5.10 12.50
CA ALA A 74 6.27 -4.78 13.47
C ALA A 74 6.54 -3.28 13.62
N TYR A 75 6.44 -2.50 12.54
CA TYR A 75 6.94 -1.12 12.50
C TYR A 75 5.90 -0.06 12.17
N CYS A 76 4.69 -0.44 11.80
CA CYS A 76 3.64 0.50 11.36
C CYS A 76 2.37 0.37 12.18
N ASP A 77 2.42 0.67 13.48
CA ASP A 77 1.25 0.54 14.36
C ASP A 77 0.05 1.36 13.89
N ALA A 78 0.19 2.67 13.83
CA ALA A 78 -0.90 3.56 13.44
C ALA A 78 -1.19 3.47 11.93
N CYS A 79 -0.13 3.46 11.11
CA CYS A 79 -0.27 3.43 9.65
C CYS A 79 -0.71 2.05 9.15
N GLY A 80 -0.31 0.98 9.83
CA GLY A 80 -0.75 -0.38 9.49
C GLY A 80 -2.25 -0.56 9.56
N LYS A 81 -2.92 0.14 10.46
CA LYS A 81 -4.38 0.13 10.58
C LYS A 81 -5.08 0.86 9.44
N ASN A 82 -4.38 1.72 8.75
CA ASN A 82 -4.87 2.51 7.62
C ASN A 82 -4.36 1.99 6.28
N MET A 83 -3.88 0.76 6.25
CA MET A 83 -3.43 0.07 5.05
C MET A 83 -4.32 -1.11 4.74
N LYS A 84 -4.58 -1.31 3.47
CA LYS A 84 -5.25 -2.51 2.98
C LYS A 84 -4.37 -3.14 1.90
N MET A 85 -4.06 -4.41 2.07
CA MET A 85 -3.25 -5.16 1.12
C MET A 85 -4.11 -6.24 0.47
N ILE A 86 -4.08 -6.28 -0.84
CA ILE A 86 -4.77 -7.29 -1.63
C ILE A 86 -3.75 -7.94 -2.54
N VAL A 87 -3.75 -9.26 -2.58
CA VAL A 87 -2.79 -10.05 -3.34
C VAL A 87 -3.54 -11.03 -4.23
N TRP A 88 -3.10 -11.16 -5.48
CA TRP A 88 -3.57 -12.22 -6.36
C TRP A 88 -2.47 -12.72 -7.28
N GLY A 89 -2.64 -13.97 -7.75
CA GLY A 89 -1.69 -14.59 -8.66
C GLY A 89 -1.78 -14.01 -10.05
N VAL A 90 -0.62 -13.77 -10.67
CA VAL A 90 -0.52 -13.20 -12.01
C VAL A 90 0.57 -13.86 -12.81
N GLU A 91 0.51 -13.67 -14.12
CA GLU A 91 1.57 -14.00 -15.05
C GLU A 91 2.09 -12.71 -15.67
N GLU A 92 3.39 -12.53 -15.65
CA GLU A 92 4.03 -11.42 -16.34
C GLU A 92 4.45 -11.89 -17.73
N ILE A 93 3.97 -11.23 -18.76
CA ILE A 93 4.19 -11.67 -20.16
C ILE A 93 5.21 -10.81 -20.91
N VAL A 94 5.71 -9.77 -20.32
CA VAL A 94 6.72 -8.89 -20.93
C VAL A 94 7.82 -8.57 -19.94
#